data_629da71e3ca45bc31924da15b5caee0c
#
_entry.id   629da71e3ca45bc31924da15b5caee0c
#
_cell.length_a   1.000
_cell.length_b   1.000
_cell.length_c   1.000
_cell.angle_alpha   90.00
_cell.angle_beta   90.00
_cell.angle_gamma   90.00
#
_symmetry.space_group_name_H-M   'P 1'
#
loop_
_entity.id
_entity.type
_entity.pdbx_description
1 polymer ?
#
loop_
_entity_poly.entity_id
_entity_poly.type
_entity_poly.pdbx_seq_one_letter_code
_entity_poly.pdbx_strand_id
1 'polypeptide(L)'
;MLVASPGYLRKLGTPLVPGDLAHHNCLHYPRSQDRPAWTLEPMHPGLGIERVTVQVSGSLAANNSEALRDAALGGVGIALLPDFTAQASLHAGKLVRVLPAWSPVGAFAEQIYAIRPYSAHVPRAVTAFVAYLRGVLAPGWPVHRP
;
A
#
# COMPACT_ATOMS: atom_id res chain seq x y z
N MET A 1 0.79 0.15 -1.86
CA MET A 1 0.75 1.23 -2.87
C MET A 1 0.34 2.55 -2.25
N LEU A 2 0.72 3.69 -2.88
CA LEU A 2 0.26 5.02 -2.48
C LEU A 2 -1.01 5.38 -3.24
N VAL A 3 -2.02 5.89 -2.55
CA VAL A 3 -3.31 6.26 -3.14
C VAL A 3 -3.87 7.54 -2.52
N ALA A 4 -4.67 8.26 -3.31
CA ALA A 4 -5.44 9.41 -2.84
C ALA A 4 -6.73 9.54 -3.66
N SER A 5 -7.71 10.30 -3.15
CA SER A 5 -8.89 10.62 -3.95
C SER A 5 -8.55 11.65 -5.03
N PRO A 6 -9.21 11.60 -6.20
CA PRO A 6 -9.05 12.63 -7.23
C PRO A 6 -9.36 14.05 -6.71
N GLY A 7 -10.30 14.17 -5.77
CA GLY A 7 -10.66 15.44 -5.15
C GLY A 7 -9.53 16.07 -4.35
N TYR A 8 -8.82 15.24 -3.57
CA TYR A 8 -7.63 15.68 -2.84
C TYR A 8 -6.53 16.18 -3.78
N LEU A 9 -6.21 15.40 -4.81
CA LEU A 9 -5.15 15.76 -5.75
C LEU A 9 -5.48 17.00 -6.59
N ARG A 10 -6.74 17.21 -6.96
CA ARG A 10 -7.15 18.47 -7.63
C ARG A 10 -6.94 19.70 -6.76
N LYS A 11 -7.14 19.55 -5.43
CA LYS A 11 -7.03 20.66 -4.48
C LYS A 11 -5.60 20.98 -4.07
N LEU A 12 -4.77 19.96 -3.89
CA LEU A 12 -3.43 20.10 -3.28
C LEU A 12 -2.28 19.74 -4.23
N GLY A 13 -2.59 19.38 -5.45
CA GLY A 13 -1.61 18.96 -6.45
C GLY A 13 -1.36 17.44 -6.40
N THR A 14 -0.74 16.95 -7.47
CA THR A 14 -0.32 15.55 -7.59
C THR A 14 1.18 15.47 -7.40
N PRO A 15 1.70 14.69 -6.44
CA PRO A 15 3.13 14.48 -6.28
C PRO A 15 3.73 13.86 -7.54
N LEU A 16 4.83 14.41 -8.03
CA LEU A 16 5.56 13.95 -9.21
C LEU A 16 6.79 13.13 -8.83
N VAL A 17 7.40 13.45 -7.70
CA VAL A 17 8.57 12.76 -7.15
C VAL A 17 8.34 12.41 -5.67
N PRO A 18 9.04 11.40 -5.12
CA PRO A 18 8.88 11.01 -3.72
C PRO A 18 9.02 12.16 -2.71
N GLY A 19 9.94 13.10 -2.96
CA GLY A 19 10.17 14.26 -2.10
C GLY A 19 8.94 15.13 -1.89
N ASP A 20 8.03 15.19 -2.87
CA ASP A 20 6.82 16.01 -2.77
C ASP A 20 5.88 15.54 -1.66
N LEU A 21 5.97 14.26 -1.25
CA LEU A 21 5.17 13.71 -0.16
C LEU A 21 5.38 14.44 1.17
N ALA A 22 6.53 15.07 1.38
CA ALA A 22 6.81 15.88 2.56
C ALA A 22 5.86 17.10 2.70
N HIS A 23 5.24 17.52 1.59
CA HIS A 23 4.32 18.65 1.52
C HIS A 23 2.85 18.22 1.49
N HIS A 24 2.58 16.92 1.56
CA HIS A 24 1.23 16.37 1.56
C HIS A 24 0.83 15.84 2.94
N ASN A 25 -0.48 15.77 3.17
CA ASN A 25 -1.04 15.08 4.34
C ASN A 25 -0.97 13.57 4.12
N CYS A 26 0.00 12.91 4.74
CA CYS A 26 0.28 11.50 4.56
C CYS A 26 -0.34 10.67 5.69
N LEU A 27 -1.35 9.87 5.35
CA LEU A 27 -2.07 9.01 6.28
C LEU A 27 -1.26 7.72 6.49
N HIS A 28 -0.87 7.44 7.73
CA HIS A 28 0.12 6.40 7.97
C HIS A 28 -0.24 5.47 9.13
N TYR A 29 0.42 4.32 9.17
CA TYR A 29 0.39 3.42 10.33
C TYR A 29 1.29 3.96 11.44
N PRO A 30 0.81 3.99 12.70
CA PRO A 30 1.67 4.27 13.84
C PRO A 30 2.65 3.10 14.01
N ARG A 31 3.97 3.35 13.88
CA ARG A 31 4.95 2.25 13.92
C ARG A 31 5.87 2.25 15.11
N SER A 32 6.24 3.36 15.60
CA SER A 32 7.12 3.54 16.75
C SER A 32 7.04 4.99 17.21
N GLN A 33 7.83 5.34 18.20
CA GLN A 33 7.95 6.74 18.63
C GLN A 33 8.72 7.62 17.64
N ASP A 34 9.27 7.02 16.56
CA ASP A 34 10.00 7.74 15.54
C ASP A 34 9.06 8.46 14.56
N ARG A 35 9.59 9.49 13.91
CA ARG A 35 8.86 10.19 12.85
C ARG A 35 8.54 9.23 11.70
N PRO A 36 7.30 9.20 11.22
CA PRO A 36 6.93 8.31 10.14
C PRO A 36 7.73 8.65 8.87
N ALA A 37 8.24 7.61 8.24
CA ALA A 37 8.97 7.72 6.99
C ALA A 37 8.51 6.64 6.01
N TRP A 38 8.43 6.99 4.73
CA TRP A 38 8.14 6.05 3.64
C TRP A 38 9.36 5.89 2.77
N THR A 39 9.77 4.66 2.54
CA THR A 39 10.84 4.31 1.61
C THR A 39 10.23 3.84 0.31
N LEU A 40 10.69 4.41 -0.79
CA LEU A 40 10.20 4.14 -2.14
C LEU A 40 11.38 3.75 -3.04
N GLU A 41 11.15 2.83 -3.95
CA GLU A 41 12.11 2.45 -4.98
C GLU A 41 11.47 2.55 -6.37
N PRO A 42 12.22 2.88 -7.42
CA PRO A 42 11.69 2.94 -8.76
C PRO A 42 11.25 1.54 -9.23
N MET A 43 10.10 1.45 -9.87
CA MET A 43 9.59 0.18 -10.42
C MET A 43 10.44 -0.35 -11.59
N HIS A 44 11.19 0.53 -12.26
CA HIS A 44 12.10 0.17 -13.35
C HIS A 44 13.53 0.59 -12.97
N PRO A 45 14.34 -0.33 -12.44
CA PRO A 45 15.76 -0.05 -12.19
C PRO A 45 16.49 0.11 -13.53
N GLY A 46 17.19 1.22 -13.75
CA GLY A 46 17.96 1.43 -14.98
C GLY A 46 18.48 2.84 -15.20
N LEU A 47 18.06 3.81 -14.41
CA LEU A 47 18.44 5.22 -14.57
C LEU A 47 19.34 5.75 -13.44
N GLY A 48 19.97 4.87 -12.66
CA GLY A 48 20.78 5.32 -11.53
C GLY A 48 19.97 5.97 -10.39
N ILE A 49 18.63 5.82 -10.43
CA ILE A 49 17.74 6.33 -9.39
C ILE A 49 17.71 5.30 -8.27
N GLU A 50 18.23 5.69 -7.12
CA GLU A 50 18.27 4.86 -5.93
C GLU A 50 16.97 4.94 -5.13
N ARG A 51 16.86 4.04 -4.15
CA ARG A 51 15.82 4.05 -3.13
C ARG A 51 15.81 5.39 -2.38
N VAL A 52 14.64 5.98 -2.22
CA VAL A 52 14.43 7.26 -1.55
C VAL A 52 13.61 7.07 -0.30
N THR A 53 14.07 7.58 0.84
CA THR A 53 13.31 7.64 2.08
C THR A 53 12.86 9.07 2.34
N VAL A 54 11.56 9.27 2.49
CA VAL A 54 10.93 10.57 2.74
C VAL A 54 10.32 10.57 4.13
N GLN A 55 10.66 11.55 4.92
CA GLN A 55 9.95 11.85 6.17
C GLN A 55 8.55 12.38 5.80
N VAL A 56 7.52 11.73 6.32
CA VAL A 56 6.15 12.11 6.05
C VAL A 56 5.45 12.57 7.33
N SER A 57 4.42 13.38 7.18
CA SER A 57 3.57 13.81 8.29
C SER A 57 2.12 13.80 7.86
N GLY A 58 1.22 13.64 8.81
CA GLY A 58 -0.20 13.64 8.49
C GLY A 58 -1.08 13.77 9.72
N SER A 59 -2.32 14.16 9.46
CA SER A 59 -3.33 14.41 10.49
C SER A 59 -3.96 13.15 11.06
N LEU A 60 -3.73 11.98 10.42
CA LEU A 60 -4.31 10.71 10.84
C LEU A 60 -3.26 9.59 10.80
N ALA A 61 -3.15 8.89 11.91
CA ALA A 61 -2.48 7.61 12.01
C ALA A 61 -3.46 6.55 12.50
N ALA A 62 -3.54 5.42 11.83
CA ALA A 62 -4.41 4.31 12.22
C ALA A 62 -3.72 2.97 11.95
N ASN A 63 -3.94 2.01 12.84
CA ASN A 63 -3.43 0.63 12.71
C ASN A 63 -4.33 -0.27 11.85
N ASN A 64 -5.27 0.32 11.13
CA ASN A 64 -6.23 -0.36 10.27
C ASN A 64 -6.20 0.27 8.87
N SER A 65 -5.92 -0.56 7.84
CA SER A 65 -5.85 -0.12 6.45
C SER A 65 -7.19 0.36 5.89
N GLU A 66 -8.30 -0.17 6.39
CA GLU A 66 -9.64 0.26 5.96
C GLU A 66 -9.95 1.67 6.44
N ALA A 67 -9.59 2.01 7.68
CA ALA A 67 -9.74 3.37 8.20
C ALA A 67 -8.90 4.37 7.40
N LEU A 68 -7.66 4.01 7.05
CA LEU A 68 -6.80 4.85 6.20
C LEU A 68 -7.37 4.99 4.78
N ARG A 69 -7.94 3.90 4.22
CA ARG A 69 -8.63 3.94 2.92
C ARG A 69 -9.81 4.89 2.96
N ASP A 70 -10.66 4.78 3.96
CA ASP A 70 -11.87 5.59 4.08
C ASP A 70 -11.53 7.07 4.28
N ALA A 71 -10.49 7.38 5.03
CA ALA A 71 -9.95 8.74 5.13
C ALA A 71 -9.42 9.26 3.78
N ALA A 72 -8.71 8.43 3.02
CA ALA A 72 -8.24 8.80 1.67
C ALA A 72 -9.41 9.02 0.70
N LEU A 73 -10.45 8.18 0.76
CA LEU A 73 -11.71 8.36 0.01
C LEU A 73 -12.41 9.67 0.39
N GLY A 74 -12.40 10.03 1.66
CA GLY A 74 -12.92 11.30 2.18
C GLY A 74 -12.06 12.53 1.81
N GLY A 75 -10.96 12.34 1.08
CA GLY A 75 -10.10 13.44 0.63
C GLY A 75 -9.21 14.02 1.73
N VAL A 76 -8.95 13.27 2.80
CA VAL A 76 -8.11 13.73 3.92
C VAL A 76 -6.64 13.80 3.52
N GLY A 77 -6.16 12.84 2.71
CA GLY A 77 -4.74 12.78 2.36
C GLY A 77 -4.34 11.65 1.42
N ILE A 78 -3.04 11.44 1.33
CA ILE A 78 -2.41 10.32 0.62
C ILE A 78 -2.22 9.18 1.63
N ALA A 79 -2.70 7.99 1.31
CA ALA A 79 -2.54 6.81 2.15
C ALA A 79 -1.58 5.79 1.53
N LEU A 80 -0.74 5.16 2.38
CA LEU A 80 0.01 3.97 2.02
C LEU A 80 -0.82 2.75 2.43
N LEU A 81 -1.33 2.02 1.44
CA LEU A 81 -2.25 0.89 1.66
C LEU A 81 -1.72 -0.41 1.03
N PRO A 82 -2.08 -1.57 1.59
CA PRO A 82 -2.03 -2.83 0.88
C PRO A 82 -2.90 -2.76 -0.39
N ASP A 83 -2.54 -3.52 -1.41
CA ASP A 83 -3.28 -3.57 -2.68
C ASP A 83 -4.72 -4.08 -2.50
N PHE A 84 -4.90 -5.14 -1.71
CA PHE A 84 -6.22 -5.72 -1.45
C PHE A 84 -7.20 -4.74 -0.76
N THR A 85 -6.70 -3.75 -0.01
CA THR A 85 -7.55 -2.71 0.60
C THR A 85 -7.92 -1.60 -0.40
N ALA A 86 -7.00 -1.26 -1.31
CA ALA A 86 -7.17 -0.14 -2.24
C ALA A 86 -7.89 -0.52 -3.54
N GLN A 87 -7.81 -1.77 -3.97
CA GLN A 87 -8.10 -2.22 -5.33
C GLN A 87 -9.54 -1.95 -5.77
N ALA A 88 -10.54 -2.24 -4.94
CA ALA A 88 -11.94 -1.96 -5.28
C ALA A 88 -12.20 -0.47 -5.53
N SER A 89 -11.59 0.40 -4.70
CA SER A 89 -11.73 1.85 -4.83
C SER A 89 -10.96 2.42 -6.04
N LEU A 90 -9.84 1.81 -6.41
CA LEU A 90 -9.10 2.13 -7.63
C LEU A 90 -9.89 1.76 -8.88
N HIS A 91 -10.50 0.56 -8.92
CA HIS A 91 -11.36 0.15 -10.04
C HIS A 91 -12.59 1.04 -10.21
N ALA A 92 -13.16 1.48 -9.10
CA ALA A 92 -14.30 2.40 -9.11
C ALA A 92 -13.90 3.86 -9.43
N GLY A 93 -12.61 4.16 -9.64
CA GLY A 93 -12.11 5.52 -9.87
C GLY A 93 -12.24 6.46 -8.67
N LYS A 94 -12.60 5.94 -7.49
CA LYS A 94 -12.74 6.72 -6.25
C LYS A 94 -11.39 7.03 -5.62
N LEU A 95 -10.39 6.18 -5.84
CA LEU A 95 -8.99 6.42 -5.54
C LEU A 95 -8.18 6.34 -6.84
N VAL A 96 -7.04 7.00 -6.84
CA VAL A 96 -6.02 6.89 -7.91
C VAL A 96 -4.66 6.61 -7.29
N ARG A 97 -3.79 5.95 -8.04
CA ARG A 97 -2.40 5.71 -7.62
C ARG A 97 -1.62 7.01 -7.66
N VAL A 98 -0.88 7.24 -6.60
CA VAL A 98 0.08 8.35 -6.47
C VAL A 98 1.47 7.76 -6.70
N LEU A 99 2.31 8.48 -7.42
CA LEU A 99 3.68 8.06 -7.80
C LEU A 99 3.69 6.65 -8.43
N PRO A 100 2.98 6.41 -9.55
CA PRO A 100 2.82 5.07 -10.12
C PRO A 100 4.12 4.43 -10.60
N ALA A 101 5.17 5.23 -10.84
CA ALA A 101 6.50 4.74 -11.20
C ALA A 101 7.35 4.28 -10.00
N TRP A 102 6.81 4.40 -8.78
CA TRP A 102 7.49 4.08 -7.53
C TRP A 102 6.76 2.99 -6.76
N SER A 103 7.53 2.10 -6.13
CA SER A 103 7.04 1.04 -5.25
C SER A 103 7.45 1.32 -3.80
N PRO A 104 6.51 1.32 -2.85
CA PRO A 104 6.87 1.38 -1.44
C PRO A 104 7.64 0.12 -1.02
N VAL A 105 8.65 0.31 -0.17
CA VAL A 105 9.47 -0.76 0.40
C VAL A 105 9.21 -0.84 1.90
N GLY A 106 9.23 -2.04 2.45
CA GLY A 106 9.02 -2.27 3.88
C GLY A 106 7.64 -2.81 4.19
N ALA A 107 6.92 -2.23 5.11
CA ALA A 107 5.82 -2.83 5.84
C ALA A 107 4.63 -3.41 5.09
N PHE A 108 4.36 -3.01 3.91
CA PHE A 108 3.28 -3.56 3.07
C PHE A 108 3.84 -4.01 1.72
N ALA A 109 5.14 -4.32 1.71
CA ALA A 109 5.84 -4.27 0.47
C ALA A 109 5.61 -5.46 -0.43
N GLU A 110 5.71 -6.71 0.05
CA GLU A 110 6.11 -7.65 -0.98
C GLU A 110 5.35 -8.96 -0.97
N GLN A 111 4.94 -9.48 0.18
CA GLN A 111 4.39 -10.83 0.22
C GLN A 111 3.38 -11.03 1.35
N ILE A 112 2.37 -11.84 1.08
CA ILE A 112 1.49 -12.41 2.09
C ILE A 112 2.05 -13.79 2.47
N TYR A 113 2.28 -14.01 3.76
CA TYR A 113 2.83 -15.26 4.29
C TYR A 113 1.76 -16.10 4.94
N ALA A 114 1.67 -17.37 4.56
CA ALA A 114 0.92 -18.35 5.32
C ALA A 114 1.84 -18.91 6.42
N ILE A 115 1.56 -18.55 7.66
CA ILE A 115 2.34 -18.98 8.82
C ILE A 115 1.64 -20.17 9.48
N ARG A 116 2.38 -21.23 9.77
CA ARG A 116 1.92 -22.39 10.53
C ARG A 116 2.94 -22.77 11.61
N PRO A 117 2.52 -23.44 12.71
CA PRO A 117 3.46 -24.04 13.65
C PRO A 117 4.38 -25.04 12.94
N TYR A 118 5.63 -25.11 13.41
CA TYR A 118 6.54 -26.12 12.90
C TYR A 118 6.03 -27.53 13.26
N SER A 119 5.97 -28.41 12.29
CA SER A 119 5.62 -29.81 12.46
C SER A 119 6.38 -30.66 11.44
N ALA A 120 6.92 -31.78 11.88
CA ALA A 120 7.57 -32.75 11.00
C ALA A 120 6.58 -33.36 9.98
N HIS A 121 5.29 -33.41 10.34
CA HIS A 121 4.22 -33.89 9.47
C HIS A 121 3.20 -32.77 9.20
N VAL A 122 3.00 -32.44 7.94
CA VAL A 122 2.02 -31.44 7.49
C VAL A 122 0.76 -32.18 7.01
N PRO A 123 -0.41 -31.95 7.61
CA PRO A 123 -1.65 -32.55 7.13
C PRO A 123 -1.91 -32.20 5.65
N ARG A 124 -2.40 -33.17 4.88
CA ARG A 124 -2.71 -32.97 3.45
C ARG A 124 -3.67 -31.81 3.20
N ALA A 125 -4.64 -31.59 4.09
CA ALA A 125 -5.58 -30.48 4.02
C ALA A 125 -4.88 -29.11 4.08
N VAL A 126 -3.86 -28.96 4.95
CA VAL A 126 -3.08 -27.72 5.04
C VAL A 126 -2.28 -27.47 3.78
N THR A 127 -1.64 -28.52 3.24
CA THR A 127 -0.88 -28.45 1.99
C THR A 127 -1.80 -28.07 0.81
N ALA A 128 -2.97 -28.72 0.70
CA ALA A 128 -3.95 -28.43 -0.35
C ALA A 128 -4.49 -27.01 -0.25
N PHE A 129 -4.80 -26.53 0.96
CA PHE A 129 -5.30 -25.19 1.19
C PHE A 129 -4.26 -24.11 0.82
N VAL A 130 -3.00 -24.30 1.23
CA VAL A 130 -1.92 -23.37 0.84
C VAL A 130 -1.70 -23.36 -0.67
N ALA A 131 -1.75 -24.52 -1.33
CA ALA A 131 -1.64 -24.62 -2.79
C ALA A 131 -2.80 -23.90 -3.48
N TYR A 132 -4.02 -24.06 -3.00
CA TYR A 132 -5.20 -23.36 -3.49
C TYR A 132 -5.05 -21.84 -3.35
N LEU A 133 -4.66 -21.35 -2.16
CA LEU A 133 -4.45 -19.92 -1.94
C LEU A 133 -3.38 -19.34 -2.88
N ARG A 134 -2.26 -20.05 -3.07
CA ARG A 134 -1.23 -19.65 -4.03
C ARG A 134 -1.78 -19.53 -5.45
N GLY A 135 -2.57 -20.50 -5.89
CA GLY A 135 -3.17 -20.49 -7.22
C GLY A 135 -4.16 -19.32 -7.41
N VAL A 136 -5.01 -19.06 -6.41
CA VAL A 136 -6.01 -17.98 -6.47
C VAL A 136 -5.38 -16.59 -6.40
N LEU A 137 -4.30 -16.44 -5.61
CA LEU A 137 -3.66 -15.14 -5.38
C LEU A 137 -2.48 -14.85 -6.31
N ALA A 138 -2.00 -15.84 -7.08
CA ALA A 138 -0.88 -15.67 -8.01
C ALA A 138 -1.09 -14.54 -9.05
N PRO A 139 -2.30 -14.34 -9.63
CA PRO A 139 -2.57 -13.23 -10.54
C PRO A 139 -2.80 -11.87 -9.83
N GLY A 140 -2.63 -11.80 -8.53
CA GLY A 140 -2.96 -10.67 -7.69
C GLY A 140 -4.29 -10.87 -6.94
N TRP A 141 -4.66 -9.89 -6.13
CA TRP A 141 -5.88 -9.97 -5.33
C TRP A 141 -7.13 -9.90 -6.22
N PRO A 142 -8.04 -10.89 -6.16
CA PRO A 142 -9.23 -10.89 -7.00
C PRO A 142 -10.14 -9.70 -6.63
N VAL A 143 -10.54 -8.93 -7.64
CA VAL A 143 -11.57 -7.90 -7.48
C VAL A 143 -12.92 -8.56 -7.72
N HIS A 144 -13.72 -8.71 -6.68
CA HIS A 144 -15.13 -9.03 -6.88
C HIS A 144 -15.79 -7.85 -7.59
N ARG A 145 -16.15 -8.06 -8.85
CA ARG A 145 -17.11 -7.17 -9.51
C ARG A 145 -18.49 -7.45 -8.88
N PRO A 146 -19.18 -6.42 -8.38
CA PRO A 146 -20.58 -6.59 -7.96
C PRO A 146 -21.46 -7.02 -9.12
#